data_ba2d77e625e4c4019e89a0ea16d2ec8e
#
_entry.id   ba2d77e625e4c4019e89a0ea16d2ec8e
#
_cell.length_a   1.000
_cell.length_b   1.000
_cell.length_c   1.000
_cell.angle_alpha   90.00
_cell.angle_beta   90.00
_cell.angle_gamma   90.00
#
_symmetry.space_group_name_H-M   'P 1'
#
loop_
_entity.id
_entity.type
_entity.pdbx_description
1 polymer ?
#
loop_
_entity_poly.entity_id
_entity_poly.type
_entity_poly.pdbx_seq_one_letter_code
_entity_poly.pdbx_strand_id
1 'polypeptide(L)'
;RPRNFFAEIIEIGAVKLDGETLVEAGKLQNFVKPHFFPKHAKDAMDFCMITEKDMKKAITFPEMLEKLAAMYEAGNTFFVAWGNSDYKVLDDGCKHHKLENPVRYEDYLDLAEAYKIWRGEENTPGLKAAITEMEVEADGLAHTAYDDAYNTGKVLAKMLEKGWTYESYLQAKGETSQK
;
A
#
# COMPACT_ATOMS: atom_id res chain seq x y z
N ARG A 1 -10.93 7.76 -22.33
CA ARG A 1 -11.38 7.64 -20.93
C ARG A 1 -12.45 8.68 -20.64
N PRO A 2 -13.45 8.37 -19.78
CA PRO A 2 -14.47 9.34 -19.39
C PRO A 2 -13.86 10.58 -18.74
N ARG A 3 -14.60 11.69 -18.83
CA ARG A 3 -14.30 12.90 -18.08
C ARG A 3 -14.40 12.57 -16.59
N ASN A 4 -13.58 12.93 -15.74
CA ASN A 4 -13.55 12.55 -14.30
C ASN A 4 -13.22 11.07 -14.02
N PHE A 5 -12.52 10.41 -14.95
CA PHE A 5 -12.07 9.06 -14.71
C PHE A 5 -11.04 9.02 -13.56
N PHE A 6 -11.19 8.05 -12.69
CA PHE A 6 -10.18 7.70 -11.69
C PHE A 6 -10.06 6.17 -11.60
N ALA A 7 -8.92 5.70 -11.16
CA ALA A 7 -8.70 4.26 -10.98
C ALA A 7 -9.38 3.80 -9.69
N GLU A 8 -10.32 2.86 -9.80
CA GLU A 8 -10.98 2.27 -8.64
C GLU A 8 -10.14 1.14 -8.06
N ILE A 9 -10.17 0.98 -6.74
CA ILE A 9 -9.57 -0.17 -6.06
C ILE A 9 -10.40 -1.40 -6.40
N ILE A 10 -9.74 -2.44 -6.89
CA ILE A 10 -10.36 -3.73 -7.21
C ILE A 10 -9.88 -4.86 -6.29
N GLU A 11 -8.81 -4.64 -5.57
CA GLU A 11 -8.27 -5.57 -4.59
C GLU A 11 -7.56 -4.80 -3.49
N ILE A 12 -7.73 -5.23 -2.26
CA ILE A 12 -6.96 -4.73 -1.12
C ILE A 12 -6.24 -5.89 -0.45
N GLY A 13 -4.97 -5.68 -0.14
CA GLY A 13 -4.17 -6.56 0.69
C GLY A 13 -3.45 -5.74 1.73
N ALA A 14 -3.61 -6.09 2.99
CA ALA A 14 -2.92 -5.43 4.08
C ALA A 14 -2.52 -6.45 5.15
N VAL A 15 -1.36 -6.26 5.73
CA VAL A 15 -0.87 -7.04 6.86
C VAL A 15 -0.57 -6.06 7.98
N LYS A 16 -1.18 -6.28 9.13
CA LYS A 16 -0.89 -5.49 10.33
C LYS A 16 0.24 -6.14 11.11
N LEU A 17 1.27 -5.38 11.41
CA LEU A 17 2.40 -5.82 12.21
C LEU A 17 2.42 -5.06 13.53
N ASP A 18 2.80 -5.75 14.60
CA ASP A 18 3.08 -5.11 15.88
C ASP A 18 4.25 -4.14 15.72
N GLY A 19 4.11 -2.91 16.23
CA GLY A 19 5.09 -1.85 16.02
C GLY A 19 6.46 -2.07 16.70
N GLU A 20 6.51 -2.95 17.70
CA GLU A 20 7.76 -3.28 18.40
C GLU A 20 8.37 -4.58 17.91
N THR A 21 7.57 -5.63 17.78
CA THR A 21 8.05 -6.98 17.47
C THR A 21 8.00 -7.32 16.00
N LEU A 22 7.22 -6.58 15.21
CA LEU A 22 6.91 -6.85 13.79
C LEU A 22 6.21 -8.19 13.56
N VAL A 23 5.65 -8.77 14.62
CA VAL A 23 4.83 -9.97 14.52
C VAL A 23 3.47 -9.62 13.91
N GLU A 24 2.98 -10.48 13.01
CA GLU A 24 1.68 -10.30 12.38
C GLU A 24 0.56 -10.26 13.43
N ALA A 25 -0.22 -9.18 13.40
CA ALA A 25 -1.33 -8.95 14.33
C ALA A 25 -2.68 -8.91 13.64
N GLY A 26 -2.73 -8.96 12.33
CA GLY A 26 -3.96 -8.97 11.55
C GLY A 26 -3.68 -8.91 10.06
N LYS A 27 -4.69 -9.24 9.29
CA LYS A 27 -4.60 -9.20 7.82
C LYS A 27 -5.94 -8.84 7.20
N LEU A 28 -5.87 -8.28 6.00
CA LEU A 28 -7.04 -7.96 5.19
C LEU A 28 -6.73 -8.34 3.75
N GLN A 29 -7.60 -9.14 3.15
CA GLN A 29 -7.50 -9.52 1.75
C GLN A 29 -8.91 -9.65 1.19
N ASN A 30 -9.29 -8.73 0.30
CA ASN A 30 -10.59 -8.73 -0.34
C ASN A 30 -10.49 -8.20 -1.76
N PHE A 31 -11.30 -8.77 -2.64
CA PHE A 31 -11.63 -8.11 -3.90
C PHE A 31 -12.68 -7.03 -3.63
N VAL A 32 -12.61 -5.94 -4.38
CA VAL A 32 -13.48 -4.79 -4.21
C VAL A 32 -14.21 -4.53 -5.52
N LYS A 33 -15.53 -4.38 -5.44
CA LYS A 33 -16.37 -4.15 -6.63
C LYS A 33 -16.14 -2.73 -7.17
N PRO A 34 -15.75 -2.58 -8.46
CA PRO A 34 -15.73 -1.27 -9.08
C PRO A 34 -17.16 -0.75 -9.21
N HIS A 35 -17.41 0.47 -8.76
CA HIS A 35 -18.74 1.07 -8.72
C HIS A 35 -18.98 2.05 -9.86
N PHE A 36 -17.99 2.91 -10.14
CA PHE A 36 -18.14 4.03 -11.08
C PHE A 36 -17.77 3.65 -12.52
N PHE A 37 -16.72 2.87 -12.70
CA PHE A 37 -16.16 2.54 -14.01
C PHE A 37 -15.88 1.04 -14.18
N PRO A 38 -16.91 0.17 -14.02
CA PRO A 38 -16.68 -1.28 -14.04
C PRO A 38 -16.10 -1.78 -15.36
N LYS A 39 -16.44 -1.14 -16.48
CA LYS A 39 -15.89 -1.53 -17.80
C LYS A 39 -14.40 -1.24 -17.92
N HIS A 40 -13.93 -0.14 -17.30
CA HIS A 40 -12.53 0.25 -17.32
C HIS A 40 -11.69 -0.55 -16.31
N ALA A 41 -12.33 -1.10 -15.30
CA ALA A 41 -11.66 -1.96 -14.32
C ALA A 41 -11.30 -3.33 -14.91
N LYS A 42 -11.96 -3.74 -15.97
CA LYS A 42 -11.74 -5.07 -16.57
C LYS A 42 -10.31 -5.30 -17.02
N ASP A 43 -9.68 -4.31 -17.64
CA ASP A 43 -8.28 -4.44 -18.10
C ASP A 43 -7.33 -4.65 -16.91
N ALA A 44 -7.56 -3.93 -15.81
CA ALA A 44 -6.78 -4.09 -14.60
C ALA A 44 -7.03 -5.46 -13.95
N MET A 45 -8.27 -5.93 -13.95
CA MET A 45 -8.62 -7.26 -13.46
C MET A 45 -7.90 -8.35 -14.26
N ASP A 46 -7.92 -8.25 -15.60
CA ASP A 46 -7.24 -9.21 -16.47
C ASP A 46 -5.73 -9.21 -16.24
N PHE A 47 -5.13 -8.04 -16.11
CA PHE A 47 -3.71 -7.89 -15.78
C PHE A 47 -3.34 -8.56 -14.45
N CYS A 48 -4.19 -8.40 -13.42
CA CYS A 48 -3.98 -8.97 -12.10
C CYS A 48 -4.51 -10.42 -11.98
N MET A 49 -5.00 -11.00 -13.06
CA MET A 49 -5.60 -12.34 -13.11
C MET A 49 -6.80 -12.51 -12.16
N ILE A 50 -7.56 -11.44 -11.95
CA ILE A 50 -8.78 -11.45 -11.16
C ILE A 50 -9.94 -11.88 -12.06
N THR A 51 -10.62 -12.96 -11.68
CA THR A 51 -11.71 -13.54 -12.48
C THR A 51 -13.08 -12.96 -12.10
N GLU A 52 -14.07 -13.21 -12.94
CA GLU A 52 -15.47 -12.87 -12.59
C GLU A 52 -15.95 -13.64 -11.37
N LYS A 53 -15.47 -14.86 -11.18
CA LYS A 53 -15.75 -15.66 -9.99
C LYS A 53 -15.19 -15.00 -8.72
N ASP A 54 -13.99 -14.43 -8.80
CA ASP A 54 -13.40 -13.68 -7.71
C ASP A 54 -14.24 -12.44 -7.38
N MET A 55 -14.73 -11.74 -8.40
CA MET A 55 -15.56 -10.55 -8.23
C MET A 55 -16.94 -10.84 -7.63
N LYS A 56 -17.44 -12.07 -7.75
CA LYS A 56 -18.66 -12.47 -7.03
C LYS A 56 -18.50 -12.45 -5.52
N LYS A 57 -17.27 -12.63 -5.03
CA LYS A 57 -16.94 -12.59 -3.60
C LYS A 57 -16.51 -11.20 -3.14
N ALA A 58 -16.46 -10.24 -4.04
CA ALA A 58 -15.97 -8.90 -3.75
C ALA A 58 -16.91 -8.14 -2.81
N ILE A 59 -16.31 -7.33 -1.98
CA ILE A 59 -17.02 -6.40 -1.10
C ILE A 59 -17.13 -5.03 -1.77
N THR A 60 -17.97 -4.17 -1.24
CA THR A 60 -18.10 -2.80 -1.72
C THR A 60 -16.94 -1.94 -1.20
N PHE A 61 -16.70 -0.79 -1.84
CA PHE A 61 -15.71 0.16 -1.35
C PHE A 61 -15.98 0.63 0.09
N PRO A 62 -17.22 1.02 0.47
CA PRO A 62 -17.50 1.37 1.86
C PRO A 62 -17.21 0.24 2.86
N GLU A 63 -17.53 -1.00 2.53
CA GLU A 63 -17.23 -2.16 3.39
C GLU A 63 -15.72 -2.36 3.53
N MET A 64 -14.96 -2.19 2.44
CA MET A 64 -13.50 -2.25 2.46
C MET A 64 -12.93 -1.16 3.37
N LEU A 65 -13.48 0.06 3.27
CA LEU A 65 -13.03 1.19 4.07
C LEU A 65 -13.25 0.97 5.57
N GLU A 66 -14.39 0.36 5.96
CA GLU A 66 -14.65 -0.01 7.35
C GLU A 66 -13.64 -1.04 7.87
N LYS A 67 -13.32 -2.05 7.07
CA LYS A 67 -12.34 -3.07 7.44
C LYS A 67 -10.94 -2.48 7.60
N LEU A 68 -10.56 -1.57 6.71
CA LEU A 68 -9.29 -0.86 6.80
C LEU A 68 -9.22 0.02 8.03
N ALA A 69 -10.28 0.78 8.30
CA ALA A 69 -10.37 1.65 9.49
C ALA A 69 -10.24 0.85 10.79
N ALA A 70 -10.78 -0.37 10.83
CA ALA A 70 -10.69 -1.25 12.01
C ALA A 70 -9.26 -1.70 12.31
N MET A 71 -8.35 -1.69 11.31
CA MET A 71 -6.94 -2.04 11.48
C MET A 71 -6.06 -0.84 11.82
N TYR A 72 -6.60 0.36 11.76
CA TYR A 72 -5.85 1.60 11.80
C TYR A 72 -6.27 2.46 12.98
N GLU A 73 -5.30 3.00 13.70
CA GLU A 73 -5.50 3.97 14.78
C GLU A 73 -4.65 5.21 14.49
N ALA A 74 -5.31 6.35 14.29
CA ALA A 74 -4.65 7.60 13.94
C ALA A 74 -3.59 8.01 14.98
N GLY A 75 -2.39 8.31 14.49
CA GLY A 75 -1.25 8.68 15.35
C GLY A 75 -0.48 7.52 15.96
N ASN A 76 -1.04 6.29 15.94
CA ASN A 76 -0.39 5.10 16.47
C ASN A 76 -0.10 4.02 15.43
N THR A 77 -0.65 4.18 14.24
CA THR A 77 -0.48 3.21 13.15
C THR A 77 0.13 3.90 11.94
N PHE A 78 1.21 3.33 11.41
CA PHE A 78 1.71 3.72 10.10
C PHE A 78 1.05 2.89 9.01
N PHE A 79 0.59 3.56 7.98
CA PHE A 79 0.15 2.91 6.75
C PHE A 79 1.35 2.89 5.81
N VAL A 80 1.97 1.72 5.64
CA VAL A 80 3.19 1.57 4.86
C VAL A 80 2.86 0.94 3.51
N ALA A 81 3.34 1.55 2.43
CA ALA A 81 3.18 1.00 1.09
C ALA A 81 4.46 1.23 0.27
N TRP A 82 4.59 0.49 -0.81
CA TRP A 82 5.69 0.66 -1.74
C TRP A 82 5.28 1.67 -2.82
N GLY A 83 5.63 2.93 -2.62
CA GLY A 83 5.22 4.06 -3.45
C GLY A 83 4.09 4.88 -2.82
N ASN A 84 3.68 5.93 -3.51
CA ASN A 84 2.65 6.85 -3.03
C ASN A 84 1.29 6.65 -3.72
N SER A 85 1.22 5.79 -4.72
CA SER A 85 0.00 5.58 -5.51
C SER A 85 -1.14 4.96 -4.71
N ASP A 86 -0.83 4.11 -3.73
CA ASP A 86 -1.85 3.46 -2.90
C ASP A 86 -2.66 4.48 -2.08
N TYR A 87 -1.99 5.47 -1.50
CA TYR A 87 -2.69 6.54 -0.78
C TYR A 87 -3.56 7.36 -1.73
N LYS A 88 -3.04 7.71 -2.90
CA LYS A 88 -3.77 8.50 -3.88
C LYS A 88 -5.03 7.78 -4.35
N VAL A 89 -4.94 6.50 -4.65
CA VAL A 89 -6.09 5.69 -5.09
C VAL A 89 -7.15 5.58 -3.99
N LEU A 90 -6.70 5.38 -2.75
CA LEU A 90 -7.60 5.35 -1.58
C LEU A 90 -8.32 6.69 -1.39
N ASP A 91 -7.58 7.78 -1.43
CA ASP A 91 -8.13 9.12 -1.23
C ASP A 91 -9.10 9.52 -2.35
N ASP A 92 -8.75 9.22 -3.60
CA ASP A 92 -9.63 9.45 -4.75
C ASP A 92 -10.93 8.64 -4.61
N GLY A 93 -10.84 7.38 -4.18
CA GLY A 93 -12.00 6.54 -3.92
C GLY A 93 -12.91 7.14 -2.85
N CYS A 94 -12.34 7.59 -1.74
CA CYS A 94 -13.11 8.23 -0.67
C CYS A 94 -13.83 9.49 -1.18
N LYS A 95 -13.14 10.34 -1.94
CA LYS A 95 -13.74 11.55 -2.50
C LYS A 95 -14.92 11.25 -3.44
N HIS A 96 -14.76 10.27 -4.33
CA HIS A 96 -15.82 9.91 -5.28
C HIS A 96 -17.01 9.25 -4.61
N HIS A 97 -16.78 8.48 -3.56
CA HIS A 97 -17.85 7.89 -2.74
C HIS A 97 -18.43 8.87 -1.72
N LYS A 98 -17.88 10.09 -1.61
CA LYS A 98 -18.27 11.09 -0.61
C LYS A 98 -18.15 10.57 0.82
N LEU A 99 -17.09 9.85 1.07
CA LEU A 99 -16.73 9.30 2.38
C LEU A 99 -15.46 9.95 2.90
N GLU A 100 -15.35 10.07 4.21
CA GLU A 100 -14.13 10.53 4.84
C GLU A 100 -13.04 9.46 4.74
N ASN A 101 -11.81 9.88 4.41
CA ASN A 101 -10.66 8.99 4.41
C ASN A 101 -10.20 8.77 5.85
N PRO A 102 -10.27 7.55 6.40
CA PRO A 102 -9.85 7.30 7.78
C PRO A 102 -8.34 7.38 7.97
N VAL A 103 -7.56 7.23 6.91
CA VAL A 103 -6.09 7.21 6.99
C VAL A 103 -5.55 8.63 6.81
N ARG A 104 -4.85 9.15 7.83
CA ARG A 104 -4.22 10.46 7.74
C ARG A 104 -2.97 10.39 6.86
N TYR A 105 -2.75 11.44 6.08
CA TYR A 105 -1.55 11.53 5.24
C TYR A 105 -0.26 11.46 6.07
N GLU A 106 -0.25 12.03 7.27
CA GLU A 106 0.88 12.05 8.19
C GLU A 106 1.27 10.65 8.68
N ASP A 107 0.33 9.71 8.65
CA ASP A 107 0.57 8.33 9.05
C ASP A 107 0.96 7.44 7.87
N TYR A 108 0.99 7.99 6.65
CA TYR A 108 1.37 7.26 5.45
C TYR A 108 2.88 7.31 5.26
N LEU A 109 3.49 6.14 5.08
CA LEU A 109 4.91 6.00 4.78
C LEU A 109 5.09 5.37 3.40
N ASP A 110 5.65 6.13 2.47
CA ASP A 110 6.14 5.62 1.20
C ASP A 110 7.50 4.95 1.42
N LEU A 111 7.48 3.64 1.57
CA LEU A 111 8.71 2.88 1.87
C LEU A 111 9.68 2.86 0.69
N ALA A 112 9.19 2.97 -0.55
CA ALA A 112 10.04 3.05 -1.73
C ALA A 112 10.88 4.34 -1.72
N GLU A 113 10.27 5.46 -1.34
CA GLU A 113 11.00 6.73 -1.17
C GLU A 113 12.02 6.64 -0.04
N ALA A 114 11.61 6.10 1.10
CA ALA A 114 12.50 5.90 2.25
C ALA A 114 13.69 5.00 1.89
N TYR A 115 13.45 3.93 1.16
CA TYR A 115 14.49 3.01 0.67
C TYR A 115 15.46 3.72 -0.26
N LYS A 116 14.94 4.46 -1.25
CA LYS A 116 15.75 5.25 -2.18
C LYS A 116 16.69 6.21 -1.45
N ILE A 117 16.17 6.97 -0.49
CA ILE A 117 16.94 7.93 0.30
C ILE A 117 18.01 7.20 1.12
N TRP A 118 17.64 6.13 1.79
CA TRP A 118 18.54 5.35 2.64
C TRP A 118 19.71 4.74 1.85
N ARG A 119 19.43 4.27 0.63
CA ARG A 119 20.45 3.67 -0.25
C ARG A 119 21.20 4.69 -1.10
N GLY A 120 20.79 5.96 -1.10
CA GLY A 120 21.41 7.00 -1.91
C GLY A 120 21.20 6.82 -3.42
N GLU A 121 20.08 6.23 -3.82
CA GLU A 121 19.76 5.99 -5.22
C GLU A 121 19.09 7.19 -5.87
N GLU A 122 19.31 7.40 -7.17
CA GLU A 122 18.68 8.49 -7.94
C GLU A 122 17.22 8.20 -8.25
N ASN A 123 16.89 6.95 -8.52
CA ASN A 123 15.55 6.52 -8.90
C ASN A 123 14.97 5.55 -7.87
N THR A 124 13.66 5.60 -7.72
CA THR A 124 12.93 4.68 -6.84
C THR A 124 12.91 3.29 -7.47
N PRO A 125 13.48 2.26 -6.81
CA PRO A 125 13.41 0.90 -7.33
C PRO A 125 12.02 0.32 -7.14
N GLY A 126 11.67 -0.66 -7.97
CA GLY A 126 10.48 -1.48 -7.76
C GLY A 126 10.64 -2.40 -6.55
N LEU A 127 9.53 -2.88 -6.01
CA LEU A 127 9.54 -3.79 -4.85
C LEU A 127 10.38 -5.06 -5.13
N LYS A 128 10.26 -5.64 -6.30
CA LYS A 128 11.01 -6.85 -6.69
C LYS A 128 12.53 -6.61 -6.63
N ALA A 129 12.99 -5.45 -7.11
CA ALA A 129 14.41 -5.09 -7.07
C ALA A 129 14.90 -4.93 -5.62
N ALA A 130 14.10 -4.29 -4.76
CA ALA A 130 14.43 -4.13 -3.35
C ALA A 130 14.47 -5.48 -2.62
N ILE A 131 13.54 -6.37 -2.90
CA ILE A 131 13.50 -7.74 -2.36
C ILE A 131 14.81 -8.46 -2.70
N THR A 132 15.23 -8.41 -3.95
CA THR A 132 16.48 -9.05 -4.42
C THR A 132 17.71 -8.44 -3.76
N GLU A 133 17.80 -7.11 -3.75
CA GLU A 133 18.94 -6.39 -3.18
C GLU A 133 19.09 -6.63 -1.68
N MET A 134 17.98 -6.68 -0.96
CA MET A 134 17.95 -6.90 0.49
C MET A 134 18.03 -8.38 0.88
N GLU A 135 18.09 -9.26 -0.11
CA GLU A 135 18.14 -10.72 0.12
C GLU A 135 16.95 -11.20 0.98
N VAL A 136 15.78 -10.66 0.68
CA VAL A 136 14.54 -11.05 1.36
C VAL A 136 13.94 -12.25 0.65
N GLU A 137 13.52 -13.25 1.43
CA GLU A 137 12.77 -14.38 0.88
C GLU A 137 11.33 -13.95 0.62
N ALA A 138 10.99 -13.77 -0.66
CA ALA A 138 9.66 -13.35 -1.05
C ALA A 138 8.67 -14.52 -1.00
N ASP A 139 7.47 -14.25 -0.52
CA ASP A 139 6.37 -15.20 -0.53
C ASP A 139 5.34 -14.85 -1.61
N GLY A 140 4.69 -15.89 -2.14
CA GLY A 140 3.55 -15.75 -3.03
C GLY A 140 3.89 -15.25 -4.43
N LEU A 141 2.86 -14.77 -5.10
CA LEU A 141 2.94 -14.30 -6.47
C LEU A 141 3.07 -12.78 -6.51
N ALA A 142 4.02 -12.29 -7.30
CA ALA A 142 4.13 -10.85 -7.58
C ALA A 142 2.82 -10.31 -8.17
N HIS A 143 2.50 -9.05 -7.87
CA HIS A 143 1.32 -8.31 -8.33
C HIS A 143 -0.02 -8.72 -7.69
N THR A 144 -0.03 -9.61 -6.70
CA THR A 144 -1.21 -9.74 -5.84
C THR A 144 -1.10 -8.73 -4.71
N ALA A 145 -2.20 -8.06 -4.37
CA ALA A 145 -2.18 -6.99 -3.37
C ALA A 145 -1.69 -7.49 -2.00
N TYR A 146 -2.14 -8.68 -1.58
CA TYR A 146 -1.75 -9.25 -0.29
C TYR A 146 -0.27 -9.63 -0.26
N ASP A 147 0.22 -10.31 -1.30
CA ASP A 147 1.62 -10.73 -1.34
C ASP A 147 2.58 -9.55 -1.42
N ASP A 148 2.20 -8.51 -2.19
CA ASP A 148 2.99 -7.27 -2.26
C ASP A 148 3.03 -6.56 -0.90
N ALA A 149 1.92 -6.51 -0.17
CA ALA A 149 1.88 -5.95 1.18
C ALA A 149 2.76 -6.75 2.14
N TYR A 150 2.66 -8.07 2.10
CA TYR A 150 3.45 -8.96 2.94
C TYR A 150 4.95 -8.81 2.67
N ASN A 151 5.34 -8.79 1.41
CA ASN A 151 6.74 -8.62 1.00
C ASN A 151 7.27 -7.20 1.32
N THR A 152 6.43 -6.18 1.22
CA THR A 152 6.79 -4.82 1.67
C THR A 152 7.11 -4.82 3.16
N GLY A 153 6.31 -5.51 3.97
CA GLY A 153 6.58 -5.69 5.40
C GLY A 153 7.92 -6.36 5.69
N LYS A 154 8.29 -7.35 4.88
CA LYS A 154 9.59 -8.02 4.99
C LYS A 154 10.76 -7.09 4.66
N VAL A 155 10.61 -6.25 3.63
CA VAL A 155 11.63 -5.26 3.29
C VAL A 155 11.78 -4.24 4.43
N LEU A 156 10.68 -3.76 4.99
CA LEU A 156 10.71 -2.88 6.16
C LEU A 156 11.46 -3.51 7.33
N ALA A 157 11.14 -4.75 7.66
CA ALA A 157 11.80 -5.49 8.75
C ALA A 157 13.32 -5.57 8.51
N LYS A 158 13.73 -5.85 7.28
CA LYS A 158 15.14 -5.94 6.89
C LYS A 158 15.85 -4.58 6.98
N MET A 159 15.18 -3.51 6.57
CA MET A 159 15.71 -2.15 6.70
C MET A 159 15.97 -1.80 8.16
N LEU A 160 15.00 -2.08 9.02
CA LEU A 160 15.14 -1.85 10.48
C LEU A 160 16.27 -2.67 11.07
N GLU A 161 16.39 -3.93 10.70
CA GLU A 161 17.50 -4.81 11.12
C GLU A 161 18.86 -4.25 10.72
N LYS A 162 18.95 -3.61 9.55
CA LYS A 162 20.19 -3.00 9.04
C LYS A 162 20.43 -1.58 9.54
N GLY A 163 19.60 -1.07 10.44
CA GLY A 163 19.82 0.21 11.10
C GLY A 163 19.08 1.41 10.52
N TRP A 164 18.19 1.19 9.51
CA TRP A 164 17.29 2.25 9.07
C TRP A 164 16.35 2.66 10.22
N THR A 165 16.09 3.96 10.36
CA THR A 165 15.12 4.47 11.32
C THR A 165 14.19 5.48 10.65
N TYR A 166 12.98 5.59 11.17
CA TYR A 166 12.02 6.58 10.70
C TYR A 166 12.54 8.02 10.94
N GLU A 167 13.20 8.26 12.06
CA GLU A 167 13.81 9.56 12.38
C GLU A 167 14.85 9.96 11.33
N SER A 168 15.70 9.04 10.89
CA SER A 168 16.69 9.33 9.85
C SER A 168 16.04 9.70 8.51
N TYR A 169 14.92 9.07 8.19
CA TYR A 169 14.13 9.40 7.02
C TYR A 169 13.54 10.82 7.12
N LEU A 170 12.96 11.17 8.26
CA LEU A 170 12.41 12.51 8.50
C LEU A 170 13.50 13.58 8.43
N GLN A 171 14.66 13.34 8.99
CA GLN A 171 15.79 14.26 8.93
C GLN A 171 16.25 14.50 7.49
N ALA A 172 16.38 13.44 6.71
CA ALA A 172 16.77 13.53 5.30
C ALA A 172 15.75 14.35 4.49
N LYS A 173 14.46 14.17 4.74
CA LYS A 173 13.40 14.96 4.10
C LYS A 173 13.43 16.43 4.54
N GLY A 174 13.67 16.68 5.81
CA GLY A 174 13.80 18.03 6.36
C GLY A 174 14.98 18.79 5.76
N GLU A 175 16.13 18.17 5.63
CA GLU A 175 17.30 18.73 4.97
C GLU A 175 17.03 19.05 3.50
N THR A 176 16.34 18.16 2.79
CA THR A 176 15.95 18.38 1.40
C THR A 176 14.95 19.51 1.24
N SER A 177 14.03 19.69 2.21
CA SER A 177 13.02 20.76 2.19
C SER A 177 13.60 22.15 2.47
N GLN A 178 14.76 22.24 3.14
CA GLN A 178 15.43 23.51 3.48
C GLN A 178 16.34 24.02 2.37
N LYS A 179 16.56 23.25 1.33
CA LYS A 179 17.33 23.65 0.15
C LYS A 179 16.42 24.13 -0.98
#